data_9580f627c93d002416f9b98aef814271
#
_entry.id   9580f627c93d002416f9b98aef814271
#
_cell.length_a   1.000
_cell.length_b   1.000
_cell.length_c   1.000
_cell.angle_alpha   90.00
_cell.angle_beta   90.00
_cell.angle_gamma   90.00
#
_symmetry.space_group_name_H-M   'P 1'
#
loop_
_entity.id
_entity.type
_entity.pdbx_description
1 polymer ?
#
loop_
_entity_poly.entity_id
_entity_poly.type
_entity_poly.pdbx_seq_one_letter_code
_entity_poly.pdbx_strand_id
1 'polypeptide(L)'
;MVINVRCLVIVLLMMIFTGCGMQPQSDNKPNDTYSVVDDYGNVLRFDSKPKNIYAGTLSIEELLVDLVAADRFAAISEDALDGNTSLIKKKAEHVKKVVPAYIGVEAILALQPDRVIGQENHNKAFIDALKDTGLKVMVTKVPTNLDMVQKRIALIARAVGEEERGKQIINDMDKKLAVVQSKVGKIPEEKRKIAIAYSLMGAFGSKNGLFHDIC
;
A
#
# COMPACT_ATOMS: atom_id res chain seq x y z
N MET A 1 -62.04 49.44 21.70
CA MET A 1 -60.72 49.35 21.08
C MET A 1 -60.83 48.30 19.96
N VAL A 2 -61.09 48.81 18.73
CA VAL A 2 -61.36 47.90 17.56
C VAL A 2 -60.01 47.57 16.95
N ILE A 3 -59.57 46.34 17.17
CA ILE A 3 -58.34 45.85 16.54
C ILE A 3 -58.63 45.61 15.04
N ASN A 4 -57.94 46.35 14.20
CA ASN A 4 -58.16 46.37 12.78
C ASN A 4 -57.77 45.02 12.20
N VAL A 5 -58.74 44.23 11.71
CA VAL A 5 -58.60 42.91 11.14
C VAL A 5 -57.51 42.88 10.05
N ARG A 6 -57.25 43.96 9.36
CA ARG A 6 -56.19 44.13 8.36
C ARG A 6 -54.77 44.01 8.95
N CYS A 7 -54.54 44.51 10.18
CA CYS A 7 -53.27 44.38 10.86
C CYS A 7 -53.01 42.96 11.34
N LEU A 8 -54.04 42.20 11.72
CA LEU A 8 -53.91 40.78 12.14
C LEU A 8 -53.55 39.87 10.98
N VAL A 9 -54.09 40.13 9.78
CA VAL A 9 -53.79 39.36 8.57
C VAL A 9 -52.36 39.62 8.11
N ILE A 10 -51.84 40.86 8.22
CA ILE A 10 -50.44 41.17 7.85
C ILE A 10 -49.45 40.52 8.81
N VAL A 11 -49.73 40.49 10.11
CA VAL A 11 -48.89 39.78 11.10
C VAL A 11 -48.92 38.27 10.90
N LEU A 12 -50.05 37.68 10.51
CA LEU A 12 -50.18 36.27 10.22
C LEU A 12 -49.46 35.87 8.92
N LEU A 13 -49.43 36.77 7.90
CA LEU A 13 -48.70 36.54 6.65
C LEU A 13 -47.17 36.64 6.83
N MET A 14 -46.68 37.43 7.79
CA MET A 14 -45.23 37.50 8.08
C MET A 14 -44.70 36.32 8.85
N MET A 15 -45.53 35.49 9.51
CA MET A 15 -45.07 34.28 10.21
C MET A 15 -44.91 33.06 9.31
N ILE A 16 -45.29 33.10 8.05
CA ILE A 16 -45.18 31.98 7.12
C ILE A 16 -43.82 31.99 6.40
N PHE A 17 -43.00 33.06 6.51
CA PHE A 17 -41.69 33.15 5.86
C PHE A 17 -40.50 32.81 6.78
N THR A 18 -40.73 32.34 7.99
CA THR A 18 -39.67 31.86 8.88
C THR A 18 -39.66 30.34 8.85
N GLY A 19 -39.10 29.77 7.81
CA GLY A 19 -38.95 28.34 7.87
C GLY A 19 -38.52 27.70 6.58
N CYS A 20 -37.30 27.71 6.30
CA CYS A 20 -36.47 26.68 5.73
C CYS A 20 -35.08 27.28 5.57
N GLY A 21 -34.42 27.44 6.69
CA GLY A 21 -32.98 27.42 6.65
C GLY A 21 -32.58 26.04 6.09
N MET A 22 -32.37 25.96 4.79
CA MET A 22 -31.53 24.96 4.22
C MET A 22 -30.14 25.19 4.83
N GLN A 23 -29.87 24.54 5.99
CA GLN A 23 -28.50 24.31 6.39
C GLN A 23 -27.85 23.60 5.19
N PRO A 24 -26.77 24.15 4.63
CA PRO A 24 -25.94 23.35 3.77
C PRO A 24 -25.49 22.18 4.66
N GLN A 25 -25.98 20.98 4.36
CA GLN A 25 -25.31 19.78 4.81
C GLN A 25 -23.87 19.93 4.31
N SER A 26 -22.98 20.34 5.21
CA SER A 26 -21.58 20.11 4.99
C SER A 26 -21.45 18.59 4.94
N ASP A 27 -21.42 18.04 3.73
CA ASP A 27 -20.80 16.76 3.49
C ASP A 27 -19.33 16.91 3.94
N ASN A 28 -19.11 16.93 5.23
CA ASN A 28 -17.83 16.64 5.86
C ASN A 28 -17.59 15.15 5.70
N LYS A 29 -17.47 14.69 4.44
CA LYS A 29 -16.56 13.59 4.16
C LYS A 29 -15.20 14.06 4.66
N PRO A 30 -14.55 13.35 5.58
CA PRO A 30 -13.17 13.63 5.89
C PRO A 30 -12.44 13.69 4.54
N ASN A 31 -11.81 14.82 4.29
CA ASN A 31 -10.96 14.96 3.11
C ASN A 31 -9.78 14.04 3.38
N ASP A 32 -9.87 12.75 3.00
CA ASP A 32 -8.83 11.74 3.15
C ASP A 32 -7.64 12.03 2.22
N THR A 33 -7.44 13.32 1.89
CA THR A 33 -6.30 13.78 1.11
C THR A 33 -5.03 13.61 1.92
N TYR A 34 -4.11 12.83 1.40
CA TYR A 34 -2.80 12.61 2.00
C TYR A 34 -1.71 12.60 0.94
N SER A 35 -0.47 12.75 1.35
CA SER A 35 0.67 12.66 0.46
C SER A 35 1.69 11.66 0.98
N VAL A 36 2.36 11.00 0.05
CA VAL A 36 3.45 10.07 0.33
C VAL A 36 4.64 10.49 -0.50
N VAL A 37 5.81 10.51 0.12
CA VAL A 37 7.08 10.70 -0.58
C VAL A 37 7.70 9.33 -0.78
N ASP A 38 7.96 8.94 -2.02
CA ASP A 38 8.59 7.66 -2.32
C ASP A 38 10.10 7.68 -2.01
N ASP A 39 10.77 6.54 -2.17
CA ASP A 39 12.20 6.39 -1.88
C ASP A 39 13.11 7.21 -2.82
N TYR A 40 12.55 7.88 -3.83
CA TYR A 40 13.24 8.74 -4.79
C TYR A 40 12.86 10.22 -4.66
N GLY A 41 12.10 10.57 -3.61
CA GLY A 41 11.70 11.94 -3.34
C GLY A 41 10.49 12.42 -4.16
N ASN A 42 9.84 11.54 -4.94
CA ASN A 42 8.62 11.92 -5.65
C ASN A 42 7.46 12.04 -4.66
N VAL A 43 6.75 13.16 -4.71
CA VAL A 43 5.56 13.40 -3.89
C VAL A 43 4.32 12.93 -4.64
N LEU A 44 3.67 11.89 -4.12
CA LEU A 44 2.39 11.42 -4.62
C LEU A 44 1.27 11.94 -3.73
N ARG A 45 0.28 12.59 -4.33
CA ARG A 45 -0.91 13.11 -3.64
C ARG A 45 -2.10 12.21 -3.91
N PHE A 46 -2.91 12.01 -2.90
CA PHE A 46 -4.06 11.11 -2.90
C PHE A 46 -5.30 11.85 -2.40
N ASP A 47 -6.38 11.76 -3.14
CA ASP A 47 -7.68 12.33 -2.74
C ASP A 47 -8.52 11.31 -1.97
N SER A 48 -8.12 10.03 -2.00
CA SER A 48 -8.76 8.91 -1.29
C SER A 48 -7.83 7.71 -1.26
N LYS A 49 -8.16 6.70 -0.46
CA LYS A 49 -7.48 5.40 -0.48
C LYS A 49 -7.60 4.74 -1.86
N PRO A 50 -6.51 4.22 -2.43
CA PRO A 50 -6.56 3.54 -3.72
C PRO A 50 -7.44 2.28 -3.64
N LYS A 51 -8.21 2.04 -4.71
CA LYS A 51 -9.17 0.93 -4.81
C LYS A 51 -8.79 -0.10 -5.87
N ASN A 52 -7.85 0.22 -6.74
CA ASN A 52 -7.42 -0.64 -7.84
C ASN A 52 -5.89 -0.58 -7.97
N ILE A 53 -5.19 -1.41 -7.18
CA ILE A 53 -3.75 -1.35 -6.99
C ILE A 53 -3.07 -2.41 -7.85
N TYR A 54 -2.09 -2.01 -8.65
CA TYR A 54 -1.21 -2.94 -9.35
C TYR A 54 0.15 -3.00 -8.66
N ALA A 55 0.55 -4.21 -8.27
CA ALA A 55 1.87 -4.50 -7.73
C ALA A 55 2.83 -4.91 -8.85
N GLY A 56 3.96 -4.24 -8.98
CA GLY A 56 4.91 -4.50 -10.06
C GLY A 56 5.82 -5.71 -9.82
N THR A 57 5.85 -6.27 -8.62
CA THR A 57 6.67 -7.46 -8.27
C THR A 57 5.97 -8.34 -7.25
N LEU A 58 6.32 -9.64 -7.25
CA LEU A 58 5.85 -10.59 -6.26
C LEU A 58 6.11 -10.12 -4.82
N SER A 59 7.27 -9.53 -4.53
CA SER A 59 7.59 -9.05 -3.17
C SER A 59 6.69 -7.89 -2.71
N ILE A 60 6.11 -7.13 -3.63
CA ILE A 60 5.10 -6.12 -3.33
C ILE A 60 3.74 -6.78 -3.14
N GLU A 61 3.38 -7.77 -3.97
CA GLU A 61 2.16 -8.56 -3.81
C GLU A 61 2.11 -9.24 -2.45
N GLU A 62 3.22 -9.87 -2.03
CA GLU A 62 3.35 -10.53 -0.74
C GLU A 62 3.11 -9.60 0.45
N LEU A 63 3.49 -8.33 0.35
CA LEU A 63 3.18 -7.34 1.37
C LEU A 63 1.73 -6.85 1.26
N LEU A 64 1.25 -6.59 0.05
CA LEU A 64 -0.08 -6.03 -0.17
C LEU A 64 -1.21 -6.97 0.28
N VAL A 65 -1.08 -8.29 0.14
CA VAL A 65 -2.12 -9.24 0.60
C VAL A 65 -2.33 -9.23 2.12
N ASP A 66 -1.37 -8.69 2.86
CA ASP A 66 -1.48 -8.47 4.30
C ASP A 66 -1.96 -7.07 4.68
N LEU A 67 -1.90 -6.13 3.74
CA LEU A 67 -2.29 -4.74 3.94
C LEU A 67 -3.72 -4.44 3.47
N VAL A 68 -4.12 -4.99 2.31
CA VAL A 68 -5.38 -4.62 1.66
C VAL A 68 -6.25 -5.83 1.37
N ALA A 69 -7.56 -5.61 1.24
CA ALA A 69 -8.50 -6.65 0.82
C ALA A 69 -8.28 -7.03 -0.67
N ALA A 70 -8.61 -8.26 -1.03
CA ALA A 70 -8.36 -8.83 -2.36
C ALA A 70 -9.07 -8.08 -3.50
N ASP A 71 -10.19 -7.42 -3.22
CA ASP A 71 -10.95 -6.62 -4.18
C ASP A 71 -10.29 -5.28 -4.54
N ARG A 72 -9.24 -4.90 -3.80
CA ARG A 72 -8.42 -3.71 -4.10
C ARG A 72 -7.23 -4.00 -5.02
N PHE A 73 -7.03 -5.24 -5.44
CA PHE A 73 -6.00 -5.58 -6.43
C PHE A 73 -6.54 -5.39 -7.84
N ALA A 74 -5.79 -4.69 -8.69
CA ALA A 74 -6.05 -4.62 -10.13
C ALA A 74 -5.87 -6.00 -10.80
N ALA A 75 -4.85 -6.72 -10.36
CA ALA A 75 -4.57 -8.10 -10.70
C ALA A 75 -3.52 -8.65 -9.74
N ILE A 76 -3.37 -9.99 -9.72
CA ILE A 76 -2.29 -10.71 -9.05
C ILE A 76 -1.49 -11.50 -10.08
N SER A 77 -0.19 -11.67 -9.86
CA SER A 77 0.65 -12.47 -10.76
C SER A 77 0.40 -13.97 -10.60
N GLU A 78 0.66 -14.75 -11.66
CA GLU A 78 0.67 -16.22 -11.61
C GLU A 78 1.71 -16.75 -10.60
N ASP A 79 2.85 -16.04 -10.42
CA ASP A 79 3.88 -16.39 -9.45
C ASP A 79 3.33 -16.36 -8.01
N ALA A 80 2.43 -15.45 -7.69
CA ALA A 80 1.78 -15.39 -6.37
C ALA A 80 0.87 -16.59 -6.09
N LEU A 81 0.41 -17.26 -7.15
CA LEU A 81 -0.43 -18.47 -7.08
C LEU A 81 0.39 -19.77 -7.12
N ASP A 82 1.68 -19.69 -7.46
CA ASP A 82 2.56 -20.86 -7.41
C ASP A 82 3.12 -21.07 -5.99
N GLY A 83 2.69 -22.14 -5.34
CA GLY A 83 3.13 -22.48 -3.98
C GLY A 83 4.62 -22.86 -3.86
N ASN A 84 5.35 -23.05 -4.96
CA ASN A 84 6.81 -23.25 -4.95
C ASN A 84 7.55 -21.90 -4.97
N THR A 85 6.93 -20.88 -5.49
CA THR A 85 7.52 -19.54 -5.67
C THR A 85 7.09 -18.58 -4.57
N SER A 86 5.85 -18.70 -4.06
CA SER A 86 5.24 -17.75 -3.14
C SER A 86 4.60 -18.40 -1.93
N LEU A 87 4.69 -17.71 -0.78
CA LEU A 87 4.04 -18.11 0.48
C LEU A 87 2.60 -17.60 0.60
N ILE A 88 2.13 -16.75 -0.32
CA ILE A 88 0.82 -16.08 -0.23
C ILE A 88 -0.29 -16.74 -1.04
N LYS A 89 -0.05 -17.88 -1.69
CA LYS A 89 -1.00 -18.55 -2.58
C LYS A 89 -2.44 -18.53 -2.08
N LYS A 90 -2.69 -18.98 -0.83
CA LYS A 90 -4.04 -19.03 -0.25
C LYS A 90 -4.74 -17.67 -0.17
N LYS A 91 -3.99 -16.59 0.00
CA LYS A 91 -4.53 -15.22 0.03
C LYS A 91 -4.71 -14.68 -1.39
N ALA A 92 -3.74 -14.98 -2.27
CA ALA A 92 -3.73 -14.59 -3.67
C ALA A 92 -4.91 -15.16 -4.47
N GLU A 93 -5.37 -16.38 -4.13
CA GLU A 93 -6.53 -17.05 -4.75
C GLU A 93 -7.86 -16.25 -4.62
N HIS A 94 -7.92 -15.30 -3.70
CA HIS A 94 -9.09 -14.41 -3.53
C HIS A 94 -9.09 -13.22 -4.49
N VAL A 95 -7.97 -12.92 -5.17
CA VAL A 95 -7.88 -11.87 -6.20
C VAL A 95 -8.47 -12.38 -7.51
N LYS A 96 -9.45 -11.66 -8.06
CA LYS A 96 -10.24 -12.14 -9.21
C LYS A 96 -9.48 -12.22 -10.52
N LYS A 97 -8.50 -11.34 -10.73
CA LYS A 97 -7.78 -11.22 -11.99
C LYS A 97 -6.35 -11.67 -11.85
N VAL A 98 -5.96 -12.62 -12.67
CA VAL A 98 -4.60 -13.16 -12.72
C VAL A 98 -3.93 -12.70 -14.00
N VAL A 99 -2.65 -12.36 -13.92
CA VAL A 99 -1.82 -11.93 -15.06
C VAL A 99 -0.49 -12.69 -15.04
N PRO A 100 0.20 -12.80 -16.18
CA PRO A 100 1.59 -13.28 -16.20
C PRO A 100 2.48 -12.49 -15.24
N ALA A 101 3.55 -13.11 -14.75
CA ALA A 101 4.52 -12.48 -13.82
C ALA A 101 5.07 -11.14 -14.35
N TYR A 102 5.21 -11.03 -15.66
CA TYR A 102 5.68 -9.81 -16.32
C TYR A 102 4.71 -9.41 -17.43
N ILE A 103 4.15 -8.20 -17.33
CA ILE A 103 3.27 -7.63 -18.35
C ILE A 103 3.78 -6.24 -18.77
N GLY A 104 3.49 -5.85 -20.01
CA GLY A 104 3.87 -4.54 -20.56
C GLY A 104 2.98 -3.40 -20.06
N VAL A 105 3.38 -2.17 -20.41
CA VAL A 105 2.70 -0.92 -20.02
C VAL A 105 1.24 -0.94 -20.47
N GLU A 106 0.97 -1.38 -21.69
CA GLU A 106 -0.38 -1.42 -22.27
C GLU A 106 -1.30 -2.39 -21.50
N ALA A 107 -0.76 -3.53 -21.07
CA ALA A 107 -1.52 -4.49 -20.28
C ALA A 107 -1.81 -3.94 -18.87
N ILE A 108 -0.88 -3.20 -18.26
CA ILE A 108 -1.11 -2.51 -16.99
C ILE A 108 -2.17 -1.42 -17.16
N LEU A 109 -2.12 -0.63 -18.21
CA LEU A 109 -3.15 0.37 -18.52
C LEU A 109 -4.54 -0.26 -18.68
N ALA A 110 -4.63 -1.42 -19.34
CA ALA A 110 -5.90 -2.14 -19.51
C ALA A 110 -6.51 -2.63 -18.18
N LEU A 111 -5.68 -2.74 -17.11
CA LEU A 111 -6.15 -3.01 -15.75
C LEU A 111 -6.80 -1.77 -15.09
N GLN A 112 -6.58 -0.59 -15.64
CA GLN A 112 -7.04 0.70 -15.09
C GLN A 112 -6.67 0.90 -13.61
N PRO A 113 -5.41 0.69 -13.20
CA PRO A 113 -5.05 0.87 -11.81
C PRO A 113 -5.12 2.35 -11.42
N ASP A 114 -5.60 2.64 -10.23
CA ASP A 114 -5.51 3.97 -9.64
C ASP A 114 -4.16 4.18 -8.94
N ARG A 115 -3.42 3.07 -8.73
CA ARG A 115 -2.09 3.04 -8.13
C ARG A 115 -1.23 1.93 -8.73
N VAL A 116 0.00 2.28 -9.09
CA VAL A 116 1.06 1.32 -9.41
C VAL A 116 2.15 1.44 -8.36
N ILE A 117 2.56 0.30 -7.79
CA ILE A 117 3.70 0.22 -6.88
C ILE A 117 4.78 -0.59 -7.56
N GLY A 118 5.87 0.07 -7.95
CA GLY A 118 7.04 -0.53 -8.59
C GLY A 118 8.22 -0.66 -7.64
N GLN A 119 9.29 -1.25 -8.14
CA GLN A 119 10.55 -1.43 -7.44
C GLN A 119 11.72 -0.96 -8.32
N GLU A 120 12.82 -0.50 -7.71
CA GLU A 120 13.97 0.08 -8.42
C GLU A 120 14.68 -0.84 -9.41
N ASN A 121 14.54 -2.16 -9.24
CA ASN A 121 15.10 -3.16 -10.17
C ASN A 121 14.34 -3.27 -11.49
N HIS A 122 13.20 -2.59 -11.64
CA HIS A 122 12.58 -2.42 -12.94
C HIS A 122 13.44 -1.52 -13.82
N ASN A 123 13.45 -1.82 -15.11
CA ASN A 123 14.08 -0.95 -16.09
C ASN A 123 13.51 0.49 -15.95
N LYS A 124 14.41 1.47 -15.84
CA LYS A 124 14.03 2.89 -15.73
C LYS A 124 13.08 3.32 -16.84
N ALA A 125 13.35 2.89 -18.09
CA ALA A 125 12.48 3.21 -19.23
C ALA A 125 11.05 2.67 -19.05
N PHE A 126 10.88 1.51 -18.42
CA PHE A 126 9.56 0.95 -18.11
C PHE A 126 8.82 1.80 -17.07
N ILE A 127 9.51 2.22 -16.01
CA ILE A 127 8.92 3.10 -14.98
C ILE A 127 8.57 4.46 -15.56
N ASP A 128 9.44 5.05 -16.38
CA ASP A 128 9.19 6.33 -17.04
C ASP A 128 7.98 6.21 -18.00
N ALA A 129 7.90 5.15 -18.82
CA ALA A 129 6.78 4.89 -19.69
C ALA A 129 5.45 4.75 -18.93
N LEU A 130 5.45 4.10 -17.76
CA LEU A 130 4.25 4.04 -16.89
C LEU A 130 3.85 5.44 -16.38
N LYS A 131 4.82 6.26 -15.97
CA LYS A 131 4.54 7.64 -15.50
C LYS A 131 4.02 8.52 -16.64
N ASP A 132 4.56 8.38 -17.85
CA ASP A 132 4.16 9.15 -19.02
C ASP A 132 2.69 8.88 -19.44
N THR A 133 2.12 7.73 -19.01
CA THR A 133 0.70 7.45 -19.18
C THR A 133 -0.22 8.23 -18.23
N GLY A 134 0.34 8.98 -17.28
CA GLY A 134 -0.41 9.67 -16.23
C GLY A 134 -0.78 8.79 -15.03
N LEU A 135 -0.37 7.52 -15.01
CA LEU A 135 -0.56 6.64 -13.85
C LEU A 135 0.21 7.17 -12.64
N LYS A 136 -0.39 7.05 -11.48
CA LYS A 136 0.28 7.39 -10.21
C LYS A 136 1.20 6.23 -9.80
N VAL A 137 2.47 6.33 -10.16
CA VAL A 137 3.49 5.29 -9.94
C VAL A 137 4.34 5.67 -8.73
N MET A 138 4.37 4.82 -7.72
CA MET A 138 5.30 4.86 -6.60
C MET A 138 6.42 3.85 -6.84
N VAL A 139 7.66 4.23 -6.58
CA VAL A 139 8.81 3.33 -6.71
C VAL A 139 9.48 3.14 -5.37
N THR A 140 9.70 1.88 -4.98
CA THR A 140 10.38 1.51 -3.73
C THR A 140 11.77 0.97 -3.99
N LYS A 141 12.69 1.17 -3.06
CA LYS A 141 14.01 0.53 -3.08
C LYS A 141 13.92 -0.94 -2.67
N VAL A 142 14.90 -1.72 -3.11
CA VAL A 142 15.08 -3.09 -2.62
C VAL A 142 15.69 -3.02 -1.21
N PRO A 143 15.06 -3.57 -0.17
CA PRO A 143 15.63 -3.56 1.17
C PRO A 143 16.92 -4.38 1.23
N THR A 144 17.96 -3.82 1.84
CA THR A 144 19.24 -4.49 2.07
C THR A 144 19.47 -4.84 3.55
N ASN A 145 18.59 -4.40 4.44
CA ASN A 145 18.61 -4.71 5.86
C ASN A 145 17.20 -4.67 6.45
N LEU A 146 17.05 -5.13 7.69
CA LEU A 146 15.76 -5.22 8.37
C LEU A 146 15.10 -3.84 8.60
N ASP A 147 15.88 -2.81 8.88
CA ASP A 147 15.37 -1.43 9.02
C ASP A 147 14.75 -0.93 7.70
N MET A 148 15.36 -1.21 6.56
CA MET A 148 14.79 -0.89 5.25
C MET A 148 13.53 -1.70 4.95
N VAL A 149 13.42 -2.96 5.44
CA VAL A 149 12.18 -3.73 5.32
C VAL A 149 11.05 -3.04 6.08
N GLN A 150 11.29 -2.61 7.33
CA GLN A 150 10.27 -1.88 8.11
C GLN A 150 9.85 -0.57 7.45
N LYS A 151 10.82 0.23 6.99
CA LYS A 151 10.56 1.48 6.25
C LYS A 151 9.72 1.24 5.00
N ARG A 152 10.02 0.18 4.24
CA ARG A 152 9.25 -0.19 3.05
C ARG A 152 7.82 -0.60 3.40
N ILE A 153 7.62 -1.38 4.46
CA ILE A 153 6.29 -1.73 4.97
C ILE A 153 5.50 -0.47 5.32
N ALA A 154 6.10 0.45 6.10
CA ALA A 154 5.46 1.70 6.49
C ALA A 154 5.12 2.58 5.28
N LEU A 155 6.03 2.69 4.31
CA LEU A 155 5.86 3.48 3.09
C LEU A 155 4.69 2.93 2.24
N ILE A 156 4.67 1.62 1.97
CA ILE A 156 3.62 0.99 1.16
C ILE A 156 2.28 1.05 1.90
N ALA A 157 2.25 0.77 3.20
CA ALA A 157 1.04 0.85 4.02
C ALA A 157 0.42 2.26 3.95
N ARG A 158 1.25 3.30 4.08
CA ARG A 158 0.80 4.69 3.91
C ARG A 158 0.28 4.97 2.51
N ALA A 159 0.97 4.49 1.47
CA ALA A 159 0.56 4.69 0.08
C ALA A 159 -0.80 4.05 -0.25
N VAL A 160 -1.19 2.98 0.44
CA VAL A 160 -2.48 2.32 0.26
C VAL A 160 -3.52 2.71 1.32
N GLY A 161 -3.16 3.63 2.25
CA GLY A 161 -4.04 4.12 3.30
C GLY A 161 -4.32 3.12 4.42
N GLU A 162 -3.36 2.21 4.70
CA GLU A 162 -3.47 1.17 5.72
C GLU A 162 -2.31 1.28 6.76
N GLU A 163 -2.03 2.51 7.21
CA GLU A 163 -0.91 2.81 8.12
C GLU A 163 -0.95 2.00 9.41
N GLU A 164 -2.12 1.87 10.03
CA GLU A 164 -2.28 1.12 11.27
C GLU A 164 -2.00 -0.38 11.06
N ARG A 165 -2.43 -0.93 9.91
CA ARG A 165 -2.12 -2.31 9.55
C ARG A 165 -0.62 -2.50 9.31
N GLY A 166 0.04 -1.55 8.66
CA GLY A 166 1.49 -1.53 8.49
C GLY A 166 2.23 -1.54 9.83
N LYS A 167 1.81 -0.71 10.79
CA LYS A 167 2.37 -0.72 12.15
C LYS A 167 2.21 -2.06 12.85
N GLN A 168 1.05 -2.72 12.70
CA GLN A 168 0.83 -4.06 13.27
C GLN A 168 1.80 -5.08 12.68
N ILE A 169 1.99 -5.09 11.36
CA ILE A 169 2.92 -6.00 10.67
C ILE A 169 4.35 -5.79 11.18
N ILE A 170 4.80 -4.53 11.31
CA ILE A 170 6.13 -4.20 11.83
C ILE A 170 6.27 -4.68 13.28
N ASN A 171 5.31 -4.40 14.16
CA ASN A 171 5.34 -4.85 15.54
C ASN A 171 5.39 -6.37 15.68
N ASP A 172 4.66 -7.10 14.84
CA ASP A 172 4.66 -8.56 14.85
C ASP A 172 5.98 -9.13 14.32
N MET A 173 6.60 -8.46 13.33
CA MET A 173 7.95 -8.76 12.87
C MET A 173 8.96 -8.57 13.99
N ASP A 174 8.94 -7.45 14.71
CA ASP A 174 9.85 -7.14 15.80
C ASP A 174 9.76 -8.16 16.94
N LYS A 175 8.55 -8.56 17.31
CA LYS A 175 8.34 -9.62 18.32
C LYS A 175 8.99 -10.94 17.90
N LYS A 176 8.82 -11.33 16.61
CA LYS A 176 9.43 -12.56 16.08
C LYS A 176 10.96 -12.45 16.06
N LEU A 177 11.51 -11.32 15.64
CA LEU A 177 12.94 -11.06 15.64
C LEU A 177 13.52 -11.12 17.05
N ALA A 178 12.89 -10.50 18.03
CA ALA A 178 13.32 -10.55 19.43
C ALA A 178 13.39 -11.98 19.96
N VAL A 179 12.43 -12.84 19.61
CA VAL A 179 12.45 -14.27 19.99
C VAL A 179 13.65 -14.99 19.35
N VAL A 180 13.91 -14.74 18.04
CA VAL A 180 15.05 -15.34 17.34
C VAL A 180 16.36 -14.86 17.96
N GLN A 181 16.54 -13.55 18.13
CA GLN A 181 17.72 -12.96 18.74
C GLN A 181 18.00 -13.51 20.14
N SER A 182 16.96 -13.66 20.98
CA SER A 182 17.10 -14.27 22.31
C SER A 182 17.58 -15.72 22.25
N LYS A 183 17.16 -16.50 21.24
CA LYS A 183 17.61 -17.87 21.04
C LYS A 183 19.05 -17.93 20.53
N VAL A 184 19.36 -17.15 19.50
CA VAL A 184 20.69 -17.10 18.88
C VAL A 184 21.73 -16.55 19.84
N GLY A 185 21.40 -15.52 20.63
CA GLY A 185 22.29 -14.95 21.64
C GLY A 185 22.72 -15.92 22.73
N LYS A 186 21.99 -17.02 22.94
CA LYS A 186 22.37 -18.11 23.87
C LYS A 186 23.36 -19.11 23.27
N ILE A 187 23.60 -19.05 21.96
CA ILE A 187 24.53 -19.95 21.28
C ILE A 187 25.92 -19.33 21.34
N PRO A 188 26.91 -19.99 21.98
CA PRO A 188 28.30 -19.54 21.97
C PRO A 188 28.79 -19.31 20.54
N GLU A 189 29.63 -18.30 20.34
CA GLU A 189 30.06 -17.89 18.99
C GLU A 189 30.72 -19.03 18.20
N GLU A 190 31.56 -19.82 18.88
CA GLU A 190 32.24 -20.98 18.32
C GLU A 190 31.31 -22.13 17.91
N LYS A 191 30.05 -22.11 18.38
CA LYS A 191 29.01 -23.09 18.03
C LYS A 191 28.02 -22.57 16.97
N ARG A 192 28.12 -21.31 16.58
CA ARG A 192 27.28 -20.75 15.53
C ARG A 192 27.65 -21.33 14.18
N LYS A 193 26.64 -21.61 13.36
CA LYS A 193 26.85 -22.13 12.03
C LYS A 193 27.13 -20.98 11.06
N ILE A 194 28.02 -21.20 10.11
CA ILE A 194 28.21 -20.30 8.97
C ILE A 194 27.17 -20.66 7.92
N ALA A 195 26.39 -19.67 7.47
CA ALA A 195 25.41 -19.84 6.42
C ALA A 195 25.92 -19.18 5.14
N ILE A 196 25.78 -19.88 4.01
CA ILE A 196 26.07 -19.36 2.68
C ILE A 196 24.84 -19.56 1.82
N ALA A 197 24.29 -18.48 1.27
CA ALA A 197 23.28 -18.59 0.24
C ALA A 197 23.95 -18.89 -1.10
N TYR A 198 23.56 -19.99 -1.72
CA TYR A 198 24.09 -20.42 -3.02
C TYR A 198 22.95 -20.72 -4.00
N SER A 199 23.11 -20.29 -5.24
CA SER A 199 22.25 -20.71 -6.34
C SER A 199 23.09 -21.21 -7.51
N LEU A 200 22.47 -21.93 -8.46
CA LEU A 200 23.11 -22.36 -9.70
C LEU A 200 23.66 -21.21 -10.55
N MET A 201 23.18 -19.98 -10.31
CA MET A 201 23.63 -18.76 -10.99
C MET A 201 24.77 -18.03 -10.26
N GLY A 202 25.27 -18.59 -9.15
CA GLY A 202 26.34 -18.02 -8.33
C GLY A 202 25.96 -17.89 -6.85
N ALA A 203 26.90 -17.41 -6.01
CA ALA A 203 26.65 -17.18 -4.61
C ALA A 203 25.80 -15.90 -4.42
N PHE A 204 24.70 -16.00 -3.69
CA PHE A 204 23.92 -14.87 -3.25
C PHE A 204 24.18 -14.63 -1.76
N GLY A 205 24.66 -13.52 -1.43
CA GLY A 205 24.98 -13.18 -0.04
C GLY A 205 26.13 -12.21 -0.04
N SER A 206 25.86 -10.97 -0.50
CA SER A 206 26.85 -9.92 -0.37
C SER A 206 26.94 -9.47 1.08
N LYS A 207 28.14 -9.18 1.53
CA LYS A 207 28.37 -8.36 2.72
C LYS A 207 27.55 -7.07 2.54
N ASN A 208 26.72 -6.70 3.51
CA ASN A 208 25.78 -5.58 3.49
C ASN A 208 24.46 -5.80 2.71
N GLY A 209 24.11 -7.04 2.37
CA GLY A 209 22.76 -7.37 1.89
C GLY A 209 21.86 -7.88 3.00
N LEU A 210 20.55 -7.98 2.73
CA LEU A 210 19.54 -8.45 3.70
C LEU A 210 19.89 -9.84 4.27
N PHE A 211 20.46 -10.74 3.45
CA PHE A 211 20.92 -12.07 3.92
C PHE A 211 21.98 -11.94 5.02
N HIS A 212 22.93 -11.00 4.87
CA HIS A 212 23.97 -10.73 5.87
C HIS A 212 23.39 -10.13 7.16
N ASP A 213 22.35 -9.33 7.05
CA ASP A 213 21.69 -8.67 8.19
C ASP A 213 20.85 -9.68 9.03
N ILE A 214 20.40 -10.78 8.41
CA ILE A 214 19.58 -11.81 9.04
C ILE A 214 20.45 -12.93 9.65
N CYS A 215 21.61 -13.25 9.08
CA CYS A 215 22.50 -14.33 9.50
C CYS A 215 23.59 -13.89 10.45
#